data_1f7526f3f8eff45f7f9d58d88332a5b2
#
_entry.id   1f7526f3f8eff45f7f9d58d88332a5b2
#
_cell.length_a   1.000
_cell.length_b   1.000
_cell.length_c   1.000
_cell.angle_alpha   90.00
_cell.angle_beta   90.00
_cell.angle_gamma   90.00
#
_symmetry.space_group_name_H-M   'P 1'
#
loop_
_entity.id
_entity.type
_entity.pdbx_description
1 polymer ?
#
loop_
_entity_poly.entity_id
_entity_poly.type
_entity_poly.pdbx_seq_one_letter_code
_entity_poly.pdbx_strand_id
1 'polypeptide(L)'
;KQGTKAAAHFRLTIGAGKTSVVSLRITKKDSNSNDTPFGKSFNTILNNRLSEADEFYKSVIPSNVNTDEANVMRQALAGMLWSKQFFFFDGDNWLDEHNSNPLHSGYKQARNSDWYHMLNMDIISMPDKWEYPWYAAWDLAFHTLPLSIVDPDFAKQQMDLMLRGLYLHPNGQMPAYEWNFSDVNPPVHAWASLFLHRVDMAMKGKADVNFLRSTFNKLLINFTWWVNRKDRYGKNVFEGGFLGLDNIGVFDRSAPLPTGGSLEQADGTAWMALFSQNMLDLASELVVHDSSYEE
;
A
#
# COMPACT_ATOMS: atom_id res chain seq x y z
N LYS A 1 -36.08 15.31 -2.78
CA LYS A 1 -35.13 14.28 -2.29
C LYS A 1 -33.84 14.99 -1.93
N GLN A 2 -33.34 14.78 -0.76
CA GLN A 2 -32.04 15.30 -0.30
C GLN A 2 -31.11 14.11 0.02
N GLY A 3 -29.80 14.27 -0.23
CA GLY A 3 -28.80 13.25 0.04
C GLY A 3 -27.40 13.76 -0.27
N THR A 4 -26.40 13.02 0.18
CA THR A 4 -24.96 13.29 -0.03
C THR A 4 -24.38 12.55 -1.23
N LYS A 5 -25.17 11.66 -1.86
CA LYS A 5 -24.76 10.86 -3.02
C LYS A 5 -25.73 11.06 -4.16
N ALA A 6 -25.24 11.13 -5.39
CA ALA A 6 -26.03 11.21 -6.61
C ALA A 6 -25.48 10.25 -7.66
N ALA A 7 -26.38 9.70 -8.47
CA ALA A 7 -26.02 8.85 -9.61
C ALA A 7 -26.87 9.23 -10.82
N ALA A 8 -26.25 9.28 -11.99
CA ALA A 8 -26.95 9.40 -13.27
C ALA A 8 -27.23 7.99 -13.81
N HIS A 9 -28.50 7.67 -14.00
CA HIS A 9 -28.91 6.35 -14.48
C HIS A 9 -29.34 6.43 -15.96
N PHE A 10 -28.59 5.79 -16.84
CA PHE A 10 -28.88 5.70 -18.27
C PHE A 10 -29.44 4.31 -18.60
N ARG A 11 -30.59 4.27 -19.26
CA ARG A 11 -31.15 3.04 -19.84
C ARG A 11 -31.05 3.13 -21.35
N LEU A 12 -30.17 2.33 -21.93
CA LEU A 12 -29.87 2.36 -23.36
C LEU A 12 -30.15 0.98 -23.99
N THR A 13 -30.84 0.99 -25.12
CA THR A 13 -30.98 -0.20 -25.99
C THR A 13 -30.06 -0.01 -27.18
N ILE A 14 -29.04 -0.84 -27.29
CA ILE A 14 -28.02 -0.73 -28.35
C ILE A 14 -28.18 -1.92 -29.27
N GLY A 15 -28.51 -1.66 -30.56
CA GLY A 15 -28.63 -2.67 -31.57
C GLY A 15 -27.31 -3.34 -31.97
N ALA A 16 -27.37 -4.50 -32.58
CA ALA A 16 -26.18 -5.23 -33.04
C ALA A 16 -25.29 -4.36 -33.93
N GLY A 17 -23.99 -4.31 -33.65
CA GLY A 17 -23.00 -3.52 -34.39
C GLY A 17 -23.14 -2.00 -34.23
N LYS A 18 -23.96 -1.52 -33.29
CA LYS A 18 -24.10 -0.09 -32.97
C LYS A 18 -23.40 0.29 -31.70
N THR A 19 -23.02 1.57 -31.58
CA THR A 19 -22.41 2.16 -30.38
C THR A 19 -23.25 3.32 -29.91
N SER A 20 -23.41 3.47 -28.61
CA SER A 20 -23.98 4.65 -27.99
C SER A 20 -22.93 5.30 -27.06
N VAL A 21 -22.76 6.60 -27.19
CA VAL A 21 -21.78 7.36 -26.38
C VAL A 21 -22.51 8.24 -25.41
N VAL A 22 -22.14 8.17 -24.13
CA VAL A 22 -22.61 9.04 -23.08
C VAL A 22 -21.45 9.91 -22.63
N SER A 23 -21.56 11.22 -22.84
CA SER A 23 -20.56 12.19 -22.38
C SER A 23 -20.94 12.74 -21.02
N LEU A 24 -19.99 12.74 -20.07
CA LEU A 24 -20.15 13.25 -18.71
C LEU A 24 -19.15 14.37 -18.45
N ARG A 25 -19.56 15.39 -17.74
CA ARG A 25 -18.69 16.49 -17.31
C ARG A 25 -19.03 16.89 -15.89
N ILE A 26 -17.99 16.93 -15.03
CA ILE A 26 -18.07 17.50 -13.69
C ILE A 26 -17.25 18.79 -13.70
N THR A 27 -17.83 19.88 -13.21
CA THR A 27 -17.18 21.19 -13.17
C THR A 27 -17.59 21.97 -11.92
N LYS A 28 -16.67 22.76 -11.36
CA LYS A 28 -16.93 23.71 -10.27
C LYS A 28 -17.45 25.07 -10.79
N LYS A 29 -17.86 25.16 -12.03
CA LYS A 29 -18.22 26.41 -12.69
C LYS A 29 -19.60 26.91 -12.27
N ASP A 30 -19.72 28.19 -11.98
CA ASP A 30 -21.01 28.85 -11.74
C ASP A 30 -21.90 28.76 -12.98
N SER A 31 -23.22 28.63 -12.73
CA SER A 31 -24.25 28.44 -13.75
C SER A 31 -24.38 29.59 -14.76
N ASN A 32 -23.67 30.70 -14.57
CA ASN A 32 -23.76 31.91 -15.39
C ASN A 32 -22.77 31.98 -16.57
N SER A 33 -22.04 30.92 -16.86
CA SER A 33 -21.14 30.91 -18.02
C SER A 33 -21.89 30.51 -19.28
N ASN A 34 -21.82 31.31 -20.33
CA ASN A 34 -22.37 31.06 -21.69
C ASN A 34 -21.68 29.89 -22.44
N ASP A 35 -20.92 29.05 -21.74
CA ASP A 35 -20.15 27.96 -22.36
C ASP A 35 -21.02 26.69 -22.47
N THR A 36 -21.15 26.18 -23.68
CA THR A 36 -21.86 24.91 -23.91
C THR A 36 -21.10 23.76 -23.24
N PRO A 37 -21.75 22.97 -22.34
CA PRO A 37 -21.06 21.92 -21.56
C PRO A 37 -20.33 20.89 -22.44
N PHE A 38 -20.85 20.59 -23.62
CA PHE A 38 -20.36 19.57 -24.56
C PHE A 38 -20.13 20.17 -25.95
N GLY A 39 -19.33 21.23 -26.06
CA GLY A 39 -18.96 21.88 -27.31
C GLY A 39 -17.51 21.61 -27.72
N LYS A 40 -16.96 22.47 -28.60
CA LYS A 40 -15.58 22.38 -29.04
C LYS A 40 -14.58 22.31 -27.88
N SER A 41 -14.80 23.10 -26.82
CA SER A 41 -13.91 23.12 -25.66
C SER A 41 -13.86 21.76 -24.95
N PHE A 42 -14.98 21.07 -24.81
CA PHE A 42 -15.02 19.72 -24.22
C PHE A 42 -14.17 18.72 -25.04
N ASN A 43 -14.38 18.68 -26.35
CA ASN A 43 -13.63 17.78 -27.23
C ASN A 43 -12.14 18.13 -27.26
N THR A 44 -11.79 19.42 -27.26
CA THR A 44 -10.40 19.84 -27.22
C THR A 44 -9.71 19.40 -25.91
N ILE A 45 -10.39 19.56 -24.77
CA ILE A 45 -9.86 19.10 -23.47
C ILE A 45 -9.67 17.57 -23.48
N LEU A 46 -10.67 16.83 -23.96
CA LEU A 46 -10.57 15.36 -24.03
C LEU A 46 -9.39 14.90 -24.92
N ASN A 47 -9.26 15.49 -26.10
CA ASN A 47 -8.16 15.16 -27.01
C ASN A 47 -6.79 15.55 -26.44
N ASN A 48 -6.68 16.71 -25.78
CA ASN A 48 -5.44 17.11 -25.11
C ASN A 48 -5.05 16.13 -24.00
N ARG A 49 -6.00 15.71 -23.16
CA ARG A 49 -5.73 14.70 -22.10
C ARG A 49 -5.29 13.37 -22.68
N LEU A 50 -5.88 12.95 -23.81
CA LEU A 50 -5.47 11.75 -24.51
C LEU A 50 -4.02 11.86 -25.01
N SER A 51 -3.70 12.97 -25.70
CA SER A 51 -2.34 13.23 -26.21
C SER A 51 -1.30 13.28 -25.08
N GLU A 52 -1.59 13.97 -24.00
CA GLU A 52 -0.70 14.03 -22.83
C GLU A 52 -0.47 12.66 -22.19
N ALA A 53 -1.51 11.83 -22.11
CA ALA A 53 -1.38 10.45 -21.64
C ALA A 53 -0.51 9.62 -22.60
N ASP A 54 -0.69 9.79 -23.91
CA ASP A 54 0.12 9.10 -24.92
C ASP A 54 1.60 9.49 -24.81
N GLU A 55 1.89 10.77 -24.64
CA GLU A 55 3.26 11.28 -24.43
C GLU A 55 3.88 10.73 -23.15
N PHE A 56 3.12 10.72 -22.06
CA PHE A 56 3.56 10.19 -20.78
C PHE A 56 3.92 8.71 -20.89
N TYR A 57 3.00 7.87 -21.37
CA TYR A 57 3.26 6.43 -21.47
C TYR A 57 4.36 6.09 -22.48
N LYS A 58 4.53 6.90 -23.53
CA LYS A 58 5.67 6.76 -24.44
C LYS A 58 7.01 7.01 -23.76
N SER A 59 7.06 7.85 -22.73
CA SER A 59 8.28 8.09 -21.95
C SER A 59 8.60 6.98 -20.95
N VAL A 60 7.60 6.19 -20.57
CA VAL A 60 7.69 5.13 -19.54
C VAL A 60 7.88 3.75 -20.17
N ILE A 61 7.16 3.46 -21.25
CA ILE A 61 7.16 2.15 -21.90
C ILE A 61 8.44 2.00 -22.75
N PRO A 62 9.19 0.89 -22.58
CA PRO A 62 10.41 0.66 -23.36
C PRO A 62 10.11 0.58 -24.87
N SER A 63 10.97 1.15 -25.69
CA SER A 63 10.81 1.22 -27.14
C SER A 63 10.97 -0.13 -27.88
N ASN A 64 11.51 -1.14 -27.18
CA ASN A 64 11.78 -2.47 -27.71
C ASN A 64 10.60 -3.46 -27.55
N VAL A 65 9.51 -3.06 -26.87
CA VAL A 65 8.30 -3.90 -26.75
C VAL A 65 7.38 -3.69 -27.96
N ASN A 66 6.62 -4.72 -28.33
CA ASN A 66 5.65 -4.61 -29.41
C ASN A 66 4.39 -3.84 -28.97
N THR A 67 3.49 -3.56 -29.91
CA THR A 67 2.29 -2.74 -29.67
C THR A 67 1.34 -3.37 -28.65
N ASP A 68 1.19 -4.67 -28.64
CA ASP A 68 0.31 -5.37 -27.70
C ASP A 68 0.89 -5.34 -26.28
N GLU A 69 2.16 -5.66 -26.14
CA GLU A 69 2.91 -5.56 -24.88
C GLU A 69 2.86 -4.12 -24.31
N ALA A 70 3.06 -3.11 -25.17
CA ALA A 70 2.96 -1.70 -24.77
C ALA A 70 1.56 -1.34 -24.26
N ASN A 71 0.52 -1.88 -24.89
CA ASN A 71 -0.86 -1.65 -24.46
C ASN A 71 -1.16 -2.35 -23.12
N VAL A 72 -0.70 -3.58 -22.94
CA VAL A 72 -0.83 -4.31 -21.65
C VAL A 72 -0.11 -3.54 -20.53
N MET A 73 1.13 -3.11 -20.76
CA MET A 73 1.90 -2.33 -19.78
C MET A 73 1.20 -1.02 -19.44
N ARG A 74 0.71 -0.29 -20.47
CA ARG A 74 -0.05 0.96 -20.26
C ARG A 74 -1.28 0.74 -19.38
N GLN A 75 -2.06 -0.29 -19.64
CA GLN A 75 -3.27 -0.57 -18.87
C GLN A 75 -2.95 -0.95 -17.41
N ALA A 76 -1.92 -1.79 -17.21
CA ALA A 76 -1.49 -2.18 -15.89
C ALA A 76 -1.03 -0.97 -15.05
N LEU A 77 -0.16 -0.12 -15.61
CA LEU A 77 0.33 1.08 -14.92
C LEU A 77 -0.78 2.12 -14.71
N ALA A 78 -1.70 2.28 -15.66
CA ALA A 78 -2.88 3.12 -15.47
C ALA A 78 -3.77 2.59 -14.34
N GLY A 79 -3.94 1.27 -14.24
CA GLY A 79 -4.62 0.62 -13.12
C GLY A 79 -4.01 0.96 -11.78
N MET A 80 -2.68 0.95 -11.66
CA MET A 80 -1.96 1.35 -10.44
C MET A 80 -2.25 2.80 -10.04
N LEU A 81 -2.25 3.74 -10.99
CA LEU A 81 -2.60 5.14 -10.71
C LEU A 81 -4.06 5.30 -10.33
N TRP A 82 -4.96 4.51 -10.92
CA TRP A 82 -6.40 4.54 -10.68
C TRP A 82 -6.79 3.89 -9.35
N SER A 83 -5.94 3.03 -8.80
CA SER A 83 -6.15 2.31 -7.53
C SER A 83 -5.81 3.16 -6.29
N LYS A 84 -5.35 4.40 -6.46
CA LYS A 84 -5.18 5.33 -5.35
C LYS A 84 -6.54 5.65 -4.73
N GLN A 85 -6.63 5.51 -3.39
CA GLN A 85 -7.87 5.74 -2.67
C GLN A 85 -7.61 6.43 -1.33
N PHE A 86 -8.55 7.27 -0.91
CA PHE A 86 -8.52 7.86 0.43
C PHE A 86 -9.02 6.84 1.44
N PHE A 87 -8.20 6.59 2.46
CA PHE A 87 -8.55 5.74 3.59
C PHE A 87 -8.55 6.57 4.86
N PHE A 88 -9.66 6.48 5.60
CA PHE A 88 -9.80 7.12 6.90
C PHE A 88 -10.18 6.07 7.94
N PHE A 89 -9.37 5.98 8.99
CA PHE A 89 -9.65 5.17 10.15
C PHE A 89 -9.09 5.85 11.39
N ASP A 90 -9.95 6.13 12.36
CA ASP A 90 -9.61 6.71 13.66
C ASP A 90 -9.84 5.65 14.73
N GLY A 91 -8.74 5.05 15.22
CA GLY A 91 -8.77 3.95 16.18
C GLY A 91 -9.35 4.37 17.53
N ASP A 92 -9.02 5.55 18.01
CA ASP A 92 -9.51 6.09 19.27
C ASP A 92 -11.02 6.29 19.23
N ASN A 93 -11.51 6.97 18.22
CA ASN A 93 -12.94 7.19 18.03
C ASN A 93 -13.72 5.86 17.84
N TRP A 94 -13.15 4.93 17.08
CA TRP A 94 -13.75 3.60 16.89
C TRP A 94 -13.89 2.84 18.22
N LEU A 95 -12.85 2.88 19.07
CA LEU A 95 -12.87 2.24 20.38
C LEU A 95 -13.88 2.89 21.33
N ASP A 96 -14.03 4.21 21.27
CA ASP A 96 -15.02 4.94 22.05
C ASP A 96 -16.45 4.55 21.65
N GLU A 97 -16.75 4.51 20.35
CA GLU A 97 -18.06 4.10 19.82
C GLU A 97 -18.45 2.67 20.23
N HIS A 98 -17.44 1.80 20.47
CA HIS A 98 -17.64 0.40 20.85
C HIS A 98 -17.52 0.17 22.37
N ASN A 99 -17.33 1.20 23.17
CA ASN A 99 -17.04 1.09 24.63
C ASN A 99 -15.83 0.20 24.92
N SER A 100 -14.81 0.30 24.08
CA SER A 100 -13.61 -0.55 24.11
C SER A 100 -12.32 0.24 24.28
N ASN A 101 -12.42 1.55 24.52
CA ASN A 101 -11.27 2.41 24.71
C ASN A 101 -10.58 2.12 26.04
N PRO A 102 -9.30 1.68 26.04
CA PRO A 102 -8.57 1.28 27.26
C PRO A 102 -8.30 2.44 28.22
N LEU A 103 -8.47 3.69 27.78
CA LEU A 103 -8.33 4.88 28.64
C LEU A 103 -9.56 5.11 29.53
N HIS A 104 -10.68 4.43 29.26
CA HIS A 104 -11.91 4.57 30.01
C HIS A 104 -12.11 3.41 31.00
N SER A 105 -12.59 3.70 32.20
CA SER A 105 -12.87 2.68 33.19
C SER A 105 -14.03 1.77 32.74
N GLY A 106 -13.87 0.45 32.92
CA GLY A 106 -14.91 -0.53 32.58
C GLY A 106 -15.06 -0.80 31.07
N TYR A 107 -14.06 -0.47 30.27
CA TYR A 107 -14.05 -0.77 28.84
C TYR A 107 -14.17 -2.27 28.56
N LYS A 108 -14.74 -2.62 27.44
CA LYS A 108 -14.78 -3.97 26.92
C LYS A 108 -13.54 -4.23 26.10
N GLN A 109 -12.84 -5.32 26.38
CA GLN A 109 -11.68 -5.66 25.56
C GLN A 109 -12.12 -5.93 24.13
N ALA A 110 -11.48 -5.25 23.18
CA ALA A 110 -11.66 -5.45 21.78
C ALA A 110 -10.31 -5.77 21.12
N ARG A 111 -10.37 -6.29 19.90
CA ARG A 111 -9.22 -6.48 19.05
C ARG A 111 -8.46 -5.15 18.92
N ASN A 112 -7.14 -5.20 19.09
CA ASN A 112 -6.24 -4.05 18.88
C ASN A 112 -6.45 -2.86 19.84
N SER A 113 -7.07 -3.05 21.00
CA SER A 113 -7.18 -2.01 22.03
C SER A 113 -5.83 -1.52 22.55
N ASP A 114 -4.76 -2.28 22.31
CA ASP A 114 -3.40 -1.90 22.70
C ASP A 114 -2.78 -0.80 21.82
N TRP A 115 -3.40 -0.49 20.67
CA TRP A 115 -2.97 0.56 19.75
C TRP A 115 -4.10 1.56 19.46
N TYR A 116 -4.62 2.20 20.48
CA TYR A 116 -5.78 3.09 20.44
C TYR A 116 -5.54 4.41 19.69
N HIS A 117 -4.32 4.87 19.51
CA HIS A 117 -4.02 6.11 18.78
C HIS A 117 -3.57 5.87 17.34
N MET A 118 -3.88 4.75 16.76
CA MET A 118 -3.71 4.55 15.33
C MET A 118 -4.68 5.45 14.57
N LEU A 119 -4.13 6.29 13.70
CA LEU A 119 -4.91 7.20 12.84
C LEU A 119 -4.43 7.08 11.40
N ASN A 120 -5.34 6.70 10.52
CA ASN A 120 -5.15 6.69 9.08
C ASN A 120 -6.02 7.77 8.44
N MET A 121 -5.42 8.71 7.73
CA MET A 121 -6.10 9.77 7.00
C MET A 121 -5.26 10.10 5.77
N ASP A 122 -5.07 9.11 4.89
CA ASP A 122 -4.10 9.18 3.83
C ASP A 122 -4.64 8.61 2.51
N ILE A 123 -4.00 8.97 1.42
CA ILE A 123 -4.21 8.31 0.14
C ILE A 123 -3.28 7.12 0.07
N ILE A 124 -3.84 5.94 -0.09
CA ILE A 124 -3.12 4.67 -0.19
C ILE A 124 -3.34 4.03 -1.56
N SER A 125 -2.41 3.17 -1.97
CA SER A 125 -2.54 2.33 -3.16
C SER A 125 -2.95 0.93 -2.73
N MET A 126 -4.17 0.51 -3.11
CA MET A 126 -4.67 -0.84 -2.85
C MET A 126 -5.26 -1.43 -4.13
N PRO A 127 -5.34 -2.77 -4.27
CA PRO A 127 -5.76 -3.43 -5.51
C PRO A 127 -7.10 -2.94 -6.04
N ASP A 128 -8.07 -2.77 -5.18
CA ASP A 128 -9.37 -2.22 -5.54
C ASP A 128 -10.02 -1.44 -4.37
N LYS A 129 -11.14 -0.78 -4.65
CA LYS A 129 -11.77 0.16 -3.71
C LYS A 129 -12.97 -0.44 -2.95
N TRP A 130 -13.34 -1.69 -3.20
CA TRP A 130 -14.46 -2.35 -2.53
C TRP A 130 -14.05 -3.65 -1.84
N GLU A 131 -13.09 -4.41 -2.37
CA GLU A 131 -12.60 -5.63 -1.74
C GLU A 131 -11.52 -5.31 -0.69
N TYR A 132 -10.63 -4.35 -1.01
CA TYR A 132 -9.57 -3.88 -0.11
C TYR A 132 -9.69 -2.37 0.17
N PRO A 133 -10.78 -1.90 0.80
CA PRO A 133 -10.95 -0.49 1.14
C PRO A 133 -10.18 -0.07 2.39
N TRP A 134 -9.05 -0.69 2.68
CA TRP A 134 -8.25 -0.51 3.89
C TRP A 134 -6.76 -0.66 3.62
N TYR A 135 -5.97 -0.44 4.66
CA TYR A 135 -4.53 -0.63 4.65
C TYR A 135 -4.16 -2.11 4.74
N ALA A 136 -3.24 -2.57 3.88
CA ALA A 136 -2.63 -3.89 3.94
C ALA A 136 -1.12 -3.76 3.71
N ALA A 137 -0.32 -4.13 4.72
CA ALA A 137 1.08 -3.74 4.80
C ALA A 137 1.96 -4.30 3.66
N TRP A 138 1.96 -5.61 3.45
CA TRP A 138 2.83 -6.20 2.45
C TRP A 138 2.34 -5.97 1.02
N ASP A 139 1.03 -5.94 0.80
CA ASP A 139 0.42 -5.57 -0.47
C ASP A 139 0.84 -4.16 -0.89
N LEU A 140 0.75 -3.19 0.02
CA LEU A 140 1.15 -1.82 -0.24
C LEU A 140 2.65 -1.71 -0.55
N ALA A 141 3.50 -2.50 0.14
CA ALA A 141 4.92 -2.57 -0.16
C ALA A 141 5.18 -3.08 -1.59
N PHE A 142 4.48 -4.14 -2.03
CA PHE A 142 4.57 -4.62 -3.42
C PHE A 142 4.05 -3.60 -4.43
N HIS A 143 2.98 -2.87 -4.12
CA HIS A 143 2.45 -1.82 -4.98
C HIS A 143 3.43 -0.68 -5.22
N THR A 144 4.34 -0.41 -4.28
CA THR A 144 5.35 0.64 -4.48
C THR A 144 6.27 0.35 -5.65
N LEU A 145 6.47 -0.92 -6.03
CA LEU A 145 7.37 -1.31 -7.13
C LEU A 145 6.86 -0.81 -8.49
N PRO A 146 5.68 -1.22 -8.97
CA PRO A 146 5.15 -0.70 -10.23
C PRO A 146 4.84 0.80 -10.16
N LEU A 147 4.43 1.32 -8.99
CA LEU A 147 4.23 2.75 -8.81
C LEU A 147 5.52 3.55 -9.00
N SER A 148 6.68 3.01 -8.63
CA SER A 148 7.96 3.70 -8.80
C SER A 148 8.29 4.04 -10.26
N ILE A 149 7.67 3.34 -11.21
CA ILE A 149 7.85 3.56 -12.65
C ILE A 149 7.04 4.77 -13.13
N VAL A 150 5.85 5.00 -12.58
CA VAL A 150 4.90 6.03 -13.03
C VAL A 150 4.74 7.19 -12.05
N ASP A 151 4.97 6.95 -10.76
CA ASP A 151 4.88 7.96 -9.70
C ASP A 151 5.84 7.62 -8.54
N PRO A 152 7.16 7.80 -8.76
CA PRO A 152 8.17 7.42 -7.79
C PRO A 152 8.06 8.17 -6.45
N ASP A 153 7.60 9.40 -6.48
CA ASP A 153 7.45 10.20 -5.27
C ASP A 153 6.28 9.67 -4.40
N PHE A 154 5.18 9.30 -5.03
CA PHE A 154 4.07 8.64 -4.33
C PHE A 154 4.46 7.25 -3.82
N ALA A 155 5.23 6.46 -4.59
CA ALA A 155 5.75 5.18 -4.13
C ALA A 155 6.60 5.32 -2.85
N LYS A 156 7.50 6.30 -2.79
CA LYS A 156 8.28 6.60 -1.58
C LYS A 156 7.41 7.07 -0.42
N GLN A 157 6.38 7.90 -0.70
CA GLN A 157 5.43 8.34 0.33
C GLN A 157 4.66 7.15 0.92
N GLN A 158 4.26 6.17 0.10
CA GLN A 158 3.60 4.96 0.59
C GLN A 158 4.52 4.14 1.50
N MET A 159 5.80 4.01 1.15
CA MET A 159 6.79 3.35 2.00
C MET A 159 6.99 4.10 3.32
N ASP A 160 7.15 5.42 3.28
CA ASP A 160 7.27 6.25 4.48
C ASP A 160 6.02 6.17 5.37
N LEU A 161 4.84 6.15 4.76
CA LEU A 161 3.55 6.05 5.45
C LEU A 161 3.48 4.80 6.33
N MET A 162 3.83 3.63 5.80
CA MET A 162 3.84 2.36 6.53
C MET A 162 4.79 2.36 7.73
N LEU A 163 5.81 3.19 7.69
CA LEU A 163 6.87 3.27 8.72
C LEU A 163 6.68 4.44 9.69
N ARG A 164 5.54 5.14 9.64
CA ARG A 164 5.23 6.22 10.59
C ARG A 164 4.71 5.66 11.91
N GLY A 165 4.92 6.39 12.99
CA GLY A 165 4.44 6.04 14.33
C GLY A 165 2.90 6.02 14.48
N LEU A 166 2.16 6.48 13.48
CA LEU A 166 0.70 6.34 13.43
C LEU A 166 0.27 4.97 12.91
N TYR A 167 1.14 4.25 12.18
CA TYR A 167 0.90 2.91 11.65
C TYR A 167 1.68 1.84 12.41
N LEU A 168 2.95 2.10 12.76
CA LEU A 168 3.74 1.19 13.56
C LEU A 168 3.27 1.22 15.02
N HIS A 169 3.06 0.06 15.59
CA HIS A 169 2.88 -0.07 17.02
C HIS A 169 4.16 0.39 17.77
N PRO A 170 4.06 0.97 18.98
CA PRO A 170 5.23 1.39 19.76
C PRO A 170 6.27 0.28 20.02
N ASN A 171 5.88 -1.00 20.03
CA ASN A 171 6.80 -2.12 20.13
C ASN A 171 7.54 -2.46 18.82
N GLY A 172 7.24 -1.76 17.73
CA GLY A 172 7.84 -1.96 16.40
C GLY A 172 7.06 -2.90 15.47
N GLN A 173 5.95 -3.48 15.91
CA GLN A 173 5.11 -4.30 15.06
C GLN A 173 4.40 -3.45 14.00
N MET A 174 4.46 -3.88 12.74
CA MET A 174 3.64 -3.33 11.67
C MET A 174 2.33 -4.11 11.61
N PRO A 175 1.15 -3.43 11.63
CA PRO A 175 -0.12 -4.13 11.50
C PRO A 175 -0.20 -4.81 10.13
N ALA A 176 -0.69 -6.04 10.08
CA ALA A 176 -0.79 -6.79 8.84
C ALA A 176 -1.74 -6.10 7.86
N TYR A 177 -2.92 -5.75 8.32
CA TYR A 177 -3.95 -5.04 7.57
C TYR A 177 -4.95 -4.41 8.55
N GLU A 178 -5.59 -3.35 8.15
CA GLU A 178 -6.73 -2.75 8.82
C GLU A 178 -6.62 -2.71 10.36
N TRP A 179 -5.50 -2.21 10.89
CA TRP A 179 -5.33 -2.11 12.34
C TRP A 179 -5.38 -3.49 13.05
N ASN A 180 -4.86 -4.52 12.42
CA ASN A 180 -4.82 -5.88 12.96
C ASN A 180 -3.42 -6.26 13.46
N PHE A 181 -3.28 -6.50 14.76
CA PHE A 181 -2.02 -6.89 15.41
C PHE A 181 -1.96 -8.38 15.79
N SER A 182 -3.01 -9.15 15.56
CA SER A 182 -2.99 -10.61 15.78
C SER A 182 -2.22 -11.36 14.70
N ASP A 183 -2.15 -10.78 13.50
CA ASP A 183 -1.46 -11.34 12.35
C ASP A 183 -0.25 -10.50 11.97
N VAL A 184 0.70 -11.09 11.25
CA VAL A 184 1.84 -10.42 10.65
C VAL A 184 1.96 -10.80 9.19
N ASN A 185 2.33 -9.83 8.36
CA ASN A 185 2.68 -10.09 6.97
C ASN A 185 4.18 -10.34 6.82
N PRO A 186 4.62 -10.99 5.73
CA PRO A 186 6.03 -11.10 5.40
C PRO A 186 6.75 -9.75 5.39
N PRO A 187 7.95 -9.66 5.97
CA PRO A 187 8.68 -8.39 6.10
C PRO A 187 9.39 -8.01 4.80
N VAL A 188 8.64 -7.63 3.77
CA VAL A 188 9.16 -7.28 2.43
C VAL A 188 9.54 -5.81 2.25
N HIS A 189 9.37 -5.00 3.28
CA HIS A 189 9.54 -3.55 3.18
C HIS A 189 10.99 -3.11 2.93
N ALA A 190 11.98 -3.81 3.51
CA ALA A 190 13.38 -3.53 3.23
C ALA A 190 13.75 -3.83 1.77
N TRP A 191 13.26 -4.95 1.24
CA TRP A 191 13.43 -5.30 -0.17
C TRP A 191 12.76 -4.27 -1.10
N ALA A 192 11.53 -3.86 -0.81
CA ALA A 192 10.84 -2.84 -1.58
C ALA A 192 11.58 -1.49 -1.53
N SER A 193 12.14 -1.11 -0.38
CA SER A 193 12.92 0.12 -0.23
C SER A 193 14.20 0.12 -1.05
N LEU A 194 14.90 -1.02 -1.09
CA LEU A 194 16.06 -1.20 -1.98
C LEU A 194 15.67 -1.08 -3.46
N PHE A 195 14.53 -1.66 -3.83
CA PHE A 195 14.01 -1.55 -5.18
C PHE A 195 13.74 -0.10 -5.57
N LEU A 196 13.03 0.65 -4.71
CA LEU A 196 12.77 2.08 -4.90
C LEU A 196 14.06 2.90 -5.05
N HIS A 197 15.04 2.61 -4.20
CA HIS A 197 16.36 3.24 -4.29
C HIS A 197 17.04 2.96 -5.64
N ARG A 198 17.05 1.71 -6.10
CA ARG A 198 17.66 1.33 -7.38
C ARG A 198 16.95 1.94 -8.58
N VAL A 199 15.63 2.02 -8.55
CA VAL A 199 14.83 2.70 -9.58
C VAL A 199 15.16 4.19 -9.62
N ASP A 200 15.24 4.83 -8.46
CA ASP A 200 15.59 6.25 -8.36
C ASP A 200 17.00 6.53 -8.92
N MET A 201 17.97 5.67 -8.58
CA MET A 201 19.32 5.70 -9.14
C MET A 201 19.31 5.57 -10.66
N ALA A 202 18.55 4.62 -11.20
CA ALA A 202 18.45 4.36 -12.62
C ALA A 202 17.80 5.55 -13.37
N MET A 203 16.74 6.14 -12.80
CA MET A 203 15.97 7.21 -13.43
C MET A 203 16.63 8.59 -13.28
N LYS A 204 17.20 8.89 -12.11
CA LYS A 204 17.72 10.22 -11.76
C LYS A 204 19.25 10.32 -11.76
N GLY A 205 19.94 9.18 -11.88
CA GLY A 205 21.41 9.10 -11.83
C GLY A 205 22.03 9.42 -10.46
N LYS A 206 21.22 9.51 -9.41
CA LYS A 206 21.68 9.82 -8.05
C LYS A 206 20.77 9.18 -7.00
N ALA A 207 21.37 8.82 -5.87
CA ALA A 207 20.65 8.29 -4.70
C ALA A 207 19.85 9.39 -3.99
N ASP A 208 18.67 9.01 -3.48
CA ASP A 208 17.98 9.76 -2.44
C ASP A 208 18.42 9.21 -1.07
N VAL A 209 19.57 9.69 -0.61
CA VAL A 209 20.19 9.25 0.64
C VAL A 209 19.30 9.54 1.86
N ASN A 210 18.52 10.62 1.81
CA ASN A 210 17.62 10.97 2.91
C ASN A 210 16.47 9.97 3.02
N PHE A 211 15.89 9.55 1.90
CA PHE A 211 14.90 8.48 1.88
C PHE A 211 15.50 7.17 2.43
N LEU A 212 16.66 6.77 1.92
CA LEU A 212 17.32 5.53 2.32
C LEU A 212 17.62 5.50 3.82
N ARG A 213 18.20 6.59 4.35
CA ARG A 213 18.52 6.75 5.78
C ARG A 213 17.28 6.70 6.66
N SER A 214 16.26 7.48 6.30
CA SER A 214 14.99 7.52 7.05
C SER A 214 14.34 6.14 7.09
N THR A 215 14.28 5.46 5.97
CA THR A 215 13.66 4.14 5.83
C THR A 215 14.43 3.09 6.63
N PHE A 216 15.76 3.05 6.51
CA PHE A 216 16.61 2.13 7.27
C PHE A 216 16.39 2.28 8.79
N ASN A 217 16.47 3.50 9.31
CA ASN A 217 16.32 3.76 10.74
C ASN A 217 14.94 3.33 11.28
N LYS A 218 13.89 3.55 10.50
CA LYS A 218 12.53 3.12 10.87
C LYS A 218 12.36 1.60 10.75
N LEU A 219 12.94 0.99 9.72
CA LEU A 219 12.92 -0.47 9.56
C LEU A 219 13.68 -1.19 10.66
N LEU A 220 14.73 -0.61 11.27
CA LEU A 220 15.41 -1.18 12.42
C LEU A 220 14.47 -1.42 13.60
N ILE A 221 13.46 -0.57 13.81
CA ILE A 221 12.46 -0.74 14.86
C ILE A 221 11.64 -2.00 14.58
N ASN A 222 11.16 -2.16 13.36
CA ASN A 222 10.40 -3.34 12.95
C ASN A 222 11.29 -4.61 12.92
N PHE A 223 12.52 -4.50 12.46
CA PHE A 223 13.49 -5.60 12.47
C PHE A 223 13.75 -6.10 13.89
N THR A 224 13.94 -5.18 14.85
CA THR A 224 14.11 -5.50 16.26
C THR A 224 12.89 -6.24 16.83
N TRP A 225 11.69 -5.82 16.48
CA TRP A 225 10.48 -6.54 16.86
C TRP A 225 10.49 -7.98 16.33
N TRP A 226 10.84 -8.18 15.05
CA TRP A 226 10.90 -9.50 14.43
C TRP A 226 11.95 -10.42 15.07
N VAL A 227 13.17 -9.96 15.31
CA VAL A 227 14.24 -10.79 15.90
C VAL A 227 13.92 -11.22 17.33
N ASN A 228 12.99 -10.55 17.99
CA ASN A 228 12.50 -10.91 19.33
C ASN A 228 11.30 -11.86 19.30
N ARG A 229 10.72 -12.16 18.14
CA ARG A 229 9.61 -13.12 17.99
C ARG A 229 10.14 -14.52 17.71
N LYS A 230 10.69 -15.13 18.71
CA LYS A 230 11.15 -16.52 18.65
C LYS A 230 10.10 -17.46 19.27
N ASP A 231 10.16 -18.71 18.81
CA ASP A 231 9.29 -19.76 19.31
C ASP A 231 9.46 -19.98 20.81
N ARG A 232 8.38 -20.35 21.48
CA ARG A 232 8.32 -20.63 22.93
C ARG A 232 9.12 -21.87 23.36
N TYR A 233 9.56 -22.70 22.42
CA TYR A 233 10.28 -23.94 22.69
C TYR A 233 11.79 -23.81 22.56
N GLY A 234 12.30 -22.62 22.25
CA GLY A 234 13.74 -22.36 22.12
C GLY A 234 14.40 -23.01 20.91
N LYS A 235 13.65 -23.34 19.87
CA LYS A 235 14.16 -23.93 18.63
C LYS A 235 14.71 -22.89 17.65
N ASN A 236 14.63 -21.61 18.01
CA ASN A 236 15.04 -20.50 17.17
C ASN A 236 14.27 -20.39 15.84
N VAL A 237 13.04 -20.86 15.81
CA VAL A 237 12.11 -20.62 14.72
C VAL A 237 11.41 -19.28 14.97
N PHE A 238 11.21 -18.47 13.93
CA PHE A 238 10.47 -17.25 14.06
C PHE A 238 8.97 -17.53 13.95
N GLU A 239 8.22 -17.12 14.97
CA GLU A 239 6.76 -17.24 14.98
C GLU A 239 6.14 -16.10 14.16
N GLY A 240 5.10 -16.46 13.42
CA GLY A 240 4.22 -15.52 12.75
C GLY A 240 2.82 -16.08 12.69
N GLY A 241 1.82 -15.23 12.71
CA GLY A 241 0.46 -15.63 12.40
C GLY A 241 0.32 -15.90 10.90
N PHE A 242 -0.39 -15.05 10.20
CA PHE A 242 -0.57 -15.15 8.76
C PHE A 242 0.65 -14.60 7.99
N LEU A 243 1.38 -15.47 7.30
CA LEU A 243 2.54 -15.12 6.48
C LEU A 243 2.28 -15.21 4.95
N GLY A 244 1.05 -14.98 4.53
CA GLY A 244 0.71 -14.89 3.11
C GLY A 244 0.48 -16.22 2.39
N LEU A 245 0.48 -17.33 3.09
CA LEU A 245 0.17 -18.65 2.54
C LEU A 245 -1.31 -18.98 2.77
N ASP A 246 -2.20 -18.33 2.05
CA ASP A 246 -3.64 -18.49 2.17
C ASP A 246 -4.09 -19.91 1.88
N ASN A 247 -5.02 -20.41 2.71
CA ASN A 247 -5.76 -21.66 2.48
C ASN A 247 -4.90 -22.92 2.23
N ILE A 248 -3.64 -22.94 2.65
CA ILE A 248 -2.75 -24.08 2.45
C ILE A 248 -2.92 -25.14 3.55
N GLY A 249 -3.42 -24.75 4.72
CA GLY A 249 -3.62 -25.65 5.85
C GLY A 249 -5.08 -26.00 6.11
N VAL A 250 -5.31 -27.09 6.85
CA VAL A 250 -6.65 -27.48 7.35
C VAL A 250 -7.02 -26.76 8.65
N PHE A 251 -6.09 -26.04 9.24
CA PHE A 251 -6.25 -25.32 10.51
C PHE A 251 -6.08 -23.82 10.31
N ASP A 252 -6.80 -23.05 11.13
CA ASP A 252 -6.56 -21.62 11.24
C ASP A 252 -5.16 -21.40 11.87
N ARG A 253 -4.29 -20.69 11.17
CA ARG A 253 -2.90 -20.43 11.57
C ARG A 253 -2.79 -19.46 12.74
N SER A 254 -3.80 -18.62 12.92
CA SER A 254 -3.84 -17.62 13.98
C SER A 254 -4.48 -18.13 15.26
N ALA A 255 -5.06 -19.35 15.25
CA ALA A 255 -5.76 -19.96 16.36
C ALA A 255 -4.98 -21.14 16.96
N PRO A 256 -5.22 -21.47 18.25
CA PRO A 256 -4.74 -22.71 18.83
C PRO A 256 -5.26 -23.93 18.07
N LEU A 257 -4.42 -24.96 17.93
CA LEU A 257 -4.83 -26.19 17.26
C LEU A 257 -5.98 -26.88 18.03
N PRO A 258 -6.97 -27.45 17.33
CA PRO A 258 -8.04 -28.20 17.97
C PRO A 258 -7.55 -29.40 18.80
N THR A 259 -6.36 -29.90 18.48
CA THR A 259 -5.68 -31.01 19.19
C THR A 259 -4.84 -30.56 20.38
N GLY A 260 -4.84 -29.27 20.69
CA GLY A 260 -3.93 -28.64 21.64
C GLY A 260 -2.58 -28.28 21.01
N GLY A 261 -1.95 -27.22 21.52
CA GLY A 261 -0.69 -26.68 21.00
C GLY A 261 -0.90 -25.55 20.01
N SER A 262 0.16 -25.18 19.30
CA SER A 262 0.21 -24.09 18.36
C SER A 262 0.88 -24.51 17.05
N LEU A 263 0.56 -23.82 15.98
CA LEU A 263 1.18 -24.01 14.68
C LEU A 263 2.35 -23.02 14.56
N GLU A 264 3.56 -23.54 14.41
CA GLU A 264 4.75 -22.74 14.11
C GLU A 264 4.95 -22.67 12.60
N GLN A 265 5.14 -21.46 12.08
CA GLN A 265 5.36 -21.25 10.65
C GLN A 265 6.83 -21.11 10.35
N ALA A 266 7.47 -22.18 9.84
CA ALA A 266 8.89 -22.19 9.50
C ALA A 266 9.27 -21.21 8.38
N ASP A 267 8.33 -20.82 7.54
CA ASP A 267 8.50 -19.78 6.51
C ASP A 267 8.85 -18.41 7.14
N GLY A 268 8.43 -18.11 8.36
CA GLY A 268 8.86 -16.93 9.12
C GLY A 268 10.39 -16.83 9.24
N THR A 269 11.08 -17.96 9.44
CA THR A 269 12.55 -17.99 9.51
C THR A 269 13.20 -17.64 8.15
N ALA A 270 12.64 -18.13 7.04
CA ALA A 270 13.11 -17.79 5.70
C ALA A 270 12.87 -16.30 5.38
N TRP A 271 11.71 -15.75 5.77
CA TRP A 271 11.43 -14.32 5.65
C TRP A 271 12.39 -13.46 6.47
N MET A 272 12.79 -13.91 7.65
CA MET A 272 13.79 -13.21 8.46
C MET A 272 15.19 -13.27 7.88
N ALA A 273 15.57 -14.35 7.22
CA ALA A 273 16.82 -14.41 6.46
C ALA A 273 16.83 -13.37 5.33
N LEU A 274 15.74 -13.26 4.56
CA LEU A 274 15.57 -12.24 3.53
C LEU A 274 15.62 -10.83 4.12
N PHE A 275 14.92 -10.58 5.22
CA PHE A 275 14.89 -9.26 5.85
C PHE A 275 16.29 -8.87 6.35
N SER A 276 17.02 -9.78 6.99
CA SER A 276 18.39 -9.53 7.45
C SER A 276 19.33 -9.19 6.30
N GLN A 277 19.24 -9.93 5.18
CA GLN A 277 20.04 -9.65 3.99
C GLN A 277 19.70 -8.26 3.41
N ASN A 278 18.43 -7.90 3.31
CA ASN A 278 18.03 -6.62 2.77
C ASN A 278 18.41 -5.45 3.70
N MET A 279 18.38 -5.64 5.01
CA MET A 279 18.87 -4.63 5.96
C MET A 279 20.37 -4.44 5.83
N LEU A 280 21.13 -5.51 5.64
CA LEU A 280 22.57 -5.44 5.37
C LEU A 280 22.87 -4.71 4.04
N ASP A 281 22.08 -4.97 3.00
CA ASP A 281 22.21 -4.27 1.71
C ASP A 281 21.93 -2.77 1.87
N LEU A 282 20.87 -2.39 2.63
CA LEU A 282 20.58 -0.99 2.94
C LEU A 282 21.72 -0.32 3.72
N ALA A 283 22.27 -0.97 4.71
CA ALA A 283 23.43 -0.45 5.47
C ALA A 283 24.66 -0.28 4.55
N SER A 284 24.92 -1.26 3.67
CA SER A 284 26.03 -1.21 2.72
C SER A 284 25.92 -0.04 1.72
N GLU A 285 24.70 0.29 1.28
CA GLU A 285 24.45 1.48 0.45
C GLU A 285 24.65 2.78 1.25
N LEU A 286 24.28 2.79 2.53
CA LEU A 286 24.40 3.97 3.38
C LEU A 286 25.85 4.25 3.80
N VAL A 287 26.65 3.23 4.02
CA VAL A 287 28.07 3.33 4.43
C VAL A 287 28.89 4.19 3.44
N VAL A 288 28.54 4.12 2.16
CA VAL A 288 29.20 4.96 1.12
C VAL A 288 29.04 6.46 1.41
N HIS A 289 28.00 6.84 2.14
CA HIS A 289 27.65 8.22 2.46
C HIS A 289 27.93 8.60 3.93
N ASP A 290 27.98 7.63 4.82
CA ASP A 290 28.15 7.83 6.26
C ASP A 290 28.73 6.55 6.90
N SER A 291 29.99 6.64 7.35
CA SER A 291 30.69 5.49 7.94
C SER A 291 30.10 4.99 9.26
N SER A 292 29.18 5.72 9.87
CA SER A 292 28.46 5.23 11.08
C SER A 292 27.58 4.01 10.82
N TYR A 293 27.36 3.63 9.57
CA TYR A 293 26.62 2.43 9.19
C TYR A 293 27.52 1.19 8.99
N GLU A 294 28.83 1.28 9.28
CA GLU A 294 29.74 0.13 9.25
C GLU A 294 29.59 -0.80 10.49
N GLU A 295 29.13 -0.25 11.61
CA GLU A 295 28.93 -0.95 12.89
C GLU A 295 27.50 -1.54 12.99
#